data_9d6e7d4502ee62613bbe555637ac9d44
#
_entry.id   9d6e7d4502ee62613bbe555637ac9d44
#
_cell.length_a   1.000
_cell.length_b   1.000
_cell.length_c   1.000
_cell.angle_alpha   90.00
_cell.angle_beta   90.00
_cell.angle_gamma   90.00
#
_symmetry.space_group_name_H-M   'P 1'
#
loop_
_entity.id
_entity.type
_entity.pdbx_description
1 polymer ?
#
loop_
_entity_poly.entity_id
_entity_poly.type
_entity_poly.pdbx_seq_one_letter_code
_entity_poly.pdbx_strand_id
1 'polypeptide(L)'
;GGAFKNLGMGCGSRAGKMEMHSSGKPNVHPELCISCGECRKNCAHDAISFVDYTGENRPGSRAERKNAKKRAFIDHNKCVGCGRCIGACPEDAVKAGTDEANDILNYKIAEYTYAVIHGRPNFHISLVIDVSPYCDCHAENDIPIVPDIGMFASFDPVALDQACADAVNRQPVIEGSVLSEKEHCHHDHFTDTH
;
A
#
# COMPACT_ATOMS: atom_id res chain seq x y z
N GLY A 1 -1.86 -8.80 6.15
CA GLY A 1 -1.52 -10.19 6.10
C GLY A 1 -2.59 -11.09 5.55
N GLY A 2 -2.75 -12.23 6.18
CA GLY A 2 -3.70 -13.25 5.79
C GLY A 2 -3.17 -14.22 4.74
N ALA A 3 -3.94 -15.31 4.53
CA ALA A 3 -3.59 -16.38 3.61
C ALA A 3 -3.59 -15.89 2.14
N PHE A 4 -4.55 -15.07 1.78
CA PHE A 4 -4.61 -14.50 0.42
C PHE A 4 -3.37 -13.71 0.06
N LYS A 5 -2.96 -12.79 0.93
CA LYS A 5 -1.77 -11.98 0.67
C LYS A 5 -0.50 -12.83 0.66
N ASN A 6 -0.41 -13.82 1.56
CA ASN A 6 0.72 -14.74 1.58
C ASN A 6 0.81 -15.59 0.31
N LEU A 7 -0.31 -16.08 -0.20
CA LEU A 7 -0.36 -16.86 -1.45
C LEU A 7 -0.14 -15.97 -2.68
N GLY A 8 -0.94 -14.95 -2.87
CA GLY A 8 -0.86 -14.08 -4.05
C GLY A 8 0.44 -13.30 -4.11
N MET A 9 0.74 -12.54 -3.06
CA MET A 9 1.93 -11.70 -3.01
C MET A 9 3.17 -12.49 -2.60
N GLY A 10 3.07 -13.38 -1.61
CA GLY A 10 4.20 -14.17 -1.09
C GLY A 10 4.73 -15.17 -2.11
N CYS A 11 3.87 -15.92 -2.78
CA CYS A 11 4.25 -16.88 -3.81
C CYS A 11 4.48 -16.24 -5.20
N GLY A 12 4.12 -14.98 -5.38
CA GLY A 12 4.32 -14.27 -6.63
C GLY A 12 5.81 -14.07 -6.95
N SER A 13 6.19 -14.27 -8.22
CA SER A 13 7.51 -13.92 -8.69
C SER A 13 7.76 -12.41 -8.53
N ARG A 14 9.04 -11.99 -8.62
CA ARG A 14 9.35 -10.55 -8.59
C ARG A 14 8.58 -9.77 -9.67
N ALA A 15 8.51 -10.29 -10.89
CA ALA A 15 7.74 -9.69 -11.98
C ALA A 15 6.23 -9.67 -11.68
N GLY A 16 5.70 -10.76 -11.12
CA GLY A 16 4.29 -10.84 -10.70
C GLY A 16 3.93 -9.83 -9.61
N LYS A 17 4.81 -9.65 -8.61
CA LYS A 17 4.60 -8.61 -7.59
C LYS A 17 4.55 -7.21 -8.19
N MET A 18 5.43 -6.92 -9.15
CA MET A 18 5.45 -5.64 -9.86
C MET A 18 4.19 -5.46 -10.72
N GLU A 19 3.71 -6.52 -11.36
CA GLU A 19 2.48 -6.50 -12.14
C GLU A 19 1.25 -6.26 -11.24
N MET A 20 1.14 -6.91 -10.10
CA MET A 20 0.07 -6.65 -9.12
C MET A 20 0.02 -5.19 -8.70
N HIS A 21 1.17 -4.56 -8.46
CA HIS A 21 1.26 -3.14 -8.10
C HIS A 21 1.12 -2.17 -9.30
N SER A 22 1.07 -2.66 -10.54
CA SER A 22 1.13 -1.81 -11.73
C SER A 22 -0.07 -0.88 -11.92
N SER A 23 -1.23 -1.21 -11.35
CA SER A 23 -2.41 -0.34 -11.33
C SER A 23 -2.23 0.91 -10.47
N GLY A 24 -1.33 0.84 -9.50
CA GLY A 24 -0.96 1.97 -8.65
C GLY A 24 0.15 2.86 -9.20
N LYS A 25 0.47 2.80 -10.52
CA LYS A 25 1.49 3.67 -11.10
C LYS A 25 1.17 5.14 -10.80
N PRO A 26 2.08 5.81 -10.09
CA PRO A 26 1.81 7.14 -9.59
C PRO A 26 1.85 8.20 -10.70
N ASN A 27 1.10 9.26 -10.48
CA ASN A 27 1.14 10.48 -11.28
C ASN A 27 1.75 11.63 -10.47
N VAL A 28 2.32 12.60 -11.18
CA VAL A 28 2.83 13.84 -10.58
C VAL A 28 1.78 14.93 -10.72
N HIS A 29 1.49 15.63 -9.62
CA HIS A 29 0.77 16.89 -9.58
C HIS A 29 1.77 18.03 -9.80
N PRO A 30 1.91 18.51 -11.03
CA PRO A 30 3.02 19.42 -11.38
C PRO A 30 2.95 20.75 -10.66
N GLU A 31 1.75 21.22 -10.32
CA GLU A 31 1.50 22.47 -9.61
C GLU A 31 2.00 22.46 -8.15
N LEU A 32 2.24 21.27 -7.57
CA LEU A 32 2.76 21.09 -6.22
C LEU A 32 4.26 20.78 -6.19
N CYS A 33 4.82 20.33 -7.31
CA CYS A 33 6.18 19.82 -7.36
C CYS A 33 7.22 20.96 -7.20
N ILE A 34 8.12 20.83 -6.23
CA ILE A 34 9.22 21.76 -5.95
C ILE A 34 10.56 21.37 -6.59
N SER A 35 10.60 20.35 -7.42
CA SER A 35 11.82 19.82 -8.06
C SER A 35 12.92 19.39 -7.08
N CYS A 36 12.59 18.91 -5.89
CA CYS A 36 13.58 18.54 -4.87
C CYS A 36 14.42 17.30 -5.23
N GLY A 37 13.90 16.42 -6.10
CA GLY A 37 14.60 15.23 -6.55
C GLY A 37 14.42 13.99 -5.66
N GLU A 38 13.72 14.07 -4.52
CA GLU A 38 13.58 12.95 -3.59
C GLU A 38 12.89 11.75 -4.25
N CYS A 39 11.82 11.96 -5.02
CA CYS A 39 11.17 10.89 -5.77
C CYS A 39 12.14 10.16 -6.73
N ARG A 40 13.02 10.90 -7.41
CA ARG A 40 14.01 10.33 -8.33
C ARG A 40 15.08 9.52 -7.60
N LYS A 41 15.59 10.01 -6.47
CA LYS A 41 16.60 9.29 -5.66
C LYS A 41 16.07 7.95 -5.16
N ASN A 42 14.78 7.88 -4.86
CA ASN A 42 14.12 6.67 -4.37
C ASN A 42 13.64 5.72 -5.48
N CYS A 43 13.76 6.12 -6.76
CA CYS A 43 13.34 5.29 -7.88
C CYS A 43 14.45 4.30 -8.29
N ALA A 44 14.24 3.01 -8.01
CA ALA A 44 15.19 1.95 -8.41
C ALA A 44 15.09 1.56 -9.90
N HIS A 45 14.21 2.20 -10.68
CA HIS A 45 13.92 1.84 -12.07
C HIS A 45 14.24 2.95 -13.07
N ASP A 46 14.89 4.01 -12.62
CA ASP A 46 15.21 5.19 -13.44
C ASP A 46 14.01 5.71 -14.24
N ALA A 47 12.81 5.58 -13.66
CA ALA A 47 11.56 5.99 -14.30
C ALA A 47 11.25 7.49 -14.12
N ILE A 48 12.05 8.24 -13.35
CA ILE A 48 11.74 9.63 -13.02
C ILE A 48 12.79 10.58 -13.60
N SER A 49 12.32 11.50 -14.41
CA SER A 49 13.08 12.60 -15.00
C SER A 49 12.49 13.96 -14.59
N PHE A 50 13.12 15.05 -14.99
CA PHE A 50 12.61 16.39 -14.77
C PHE A 50 12.40 17.09 -16.13
N VAL A 51 11.22 17.62 -16.32
CA VAL A 51 10.83 18.34 -17.53
C VAL A 51 10.50 19.80 -17.20
N ASP A 52 10.64 20.67 -18.18
CA ASP A 52 10.25 22.07 -18.02
C ASP A 52 8.73 22.20 -17.85
N TYR A 53 8.32 23.13 -17.01
CA TYR A 53 6.92 23.36 -16.68
C TYR A 53 6.57 24.82 -16.91
N THR A 54 5.59 25.03 -17.77
CA THR A 54 5.08 26.35 -18.14
C THR A 54 3.73 26.68 -17.50
N GLY A 55 3.15 25.74 -16.75
CA GLY A 55 1.90 25.95 -16.05
C GLY A 55 2.08 26.74 -14.75
N GLU A 56 0.95 27.08 -14.14
CA GLU A 56 0.93 27.83 -12.88
C GLU A 56 1.19 26.90 -11.68
N ASN A 57 1.90 27.43 -10.70
CA ASN A 57 2.07 26.77 -9.40
C ASN A 57 0.80 26.94 -8.57
N ARG A 58 0.50 25.98 -7.73
CA ARG A 58 -0.65 26.05 -6.83
C ARG A 58 -0.50 27.26 -5.89
N PRO A 59 -1.48 28.17 -5.84
CA PRO A 59 -1.43 29.34 -4.96
C PRO A 59 -1.21 28.94 -3.50
N GLY A 60 -0.32 29.64 -2.80
CA GLY A 60 0.05 29.36 -1.41
C GLY A 60 0.99 28.16 -1.22
N SER A 61 1.29 27.39 -2.28
CA SER A 61 2.16 26.23 -2.19
C SER A 61 3.64 26.59 -2.04
N ARG A 62 4.45 25.62 -1.61
CA ARG A 62 5.91 25.76 -1.61
C ARG A 62 6.49 25.83 -3.03
N ALA A 63 5.80 25.24 -4.02
CA ALA A 63 6.19 25.31 -5.43
C ALA A 63 6.09 26.75 -5.97
N GLU A 64 5.04 27.49 -5.57
CA GLU A 64 4.90 28.91 -5.89
C GLU A 64 6.02 29.74 -5.24
N ARG A 65 6.24 29.59 -3.93
CA ARG A 65 7.30 30.33 -3.21
C ARG A 65 8.70 30.03 -3.75
N LYS A 66 8.97 28.83 -4.23
CA LYS A 66 10.25 28.45 -4.85
C LYS A 66 10.37 28.85 -6.31
N ASN A 67 9.30 29.30 -6.93
CA ASN A 67 9.24 29.59 -8.37
C ASN A 67 9.87 28.45 -9.21
N ALA A 68 9.52 27.21 -8.83
CA ALA A 68 10.09 26.04 -9.46
C ALA A 68 9.63 25.95 -10.92
N LYS A 69 10.55 25.81 -11.85
CA LYS A 69 10.30 25.79 -13.30
C LYS A 69 10.34 24.40 -13.90
N LYS A 70 10.82 23.42 -13.16
CA LYS A 70 10.87 22.02 -13.58
C LYS A 70 9.94 21.19 -12.73
N ARG A 71 9.48 20.07 -13.30
CA ARG A 71 8.61 19.10 -12.62
C ARG A 71 9.15 17.70 -12.81
N ALA A 72 8.95 16.87 -11.81
CA ALA A 72 9.14 15.44 -11.97
C ALA A 72 8.17 14.91 -13.02
N PHE A 73 8.67 14.04 -13.86
CA PHE A 73 7.90 13.28 -14.85
C PHE A 73 8.17 11.78 -14.62
N ILE A 74 7.12 10.98 -14.61
CA ILE A 74 7.21 9.53 -14.42
C ILE A 74 6.95 8.85 -15.75
N ASP A 75 7.96 8.19 -16.28
CA ASP A 75 7.83 7.34 -17.46
C ASP A 75 7.14 6.03 -17.06
N HIS A 76 5.87 5.91 -17.40
CA HIS A 76 5.06 4.72 -17.08
C HIS A 76 5.50 3.44 -17.81
N ASN A 77 6.34 3.53 -18.85
CA ASN A 77 6.93 2.35 -19.48
C ASN A 77 8.05 1.75 -18.62
N LYS A 78 8.73 2.58 -17.82
CA LYS A 78 9.76 2.15 -16.88
C LYS A 78 9.22 1.95 -15.47
N CYS A 79 8.15 2.68 -15.11
CA CYS A 79 7.54 2.61 -13.80
C CYS A 79 6.87 1.25 -13.56
N VAL A 80 7.16 0.65 -12.41
CA VAL A 80 6.60 -0.64 -11.99
C VAL A 80 5.51 -0.51 -10.95
N GLY A 81 5.11 0.72 -10.56
CA GLY A 81 4.05 0.96 -9.60
C GLY A 81 4.43 0.69 -8.13
N CYS A 82 5.71 0.65 -7.77
CA CYS A 82 6.13 0.28 -6.40
C CYS A 82 5.80 1.33 -5.31
N GLY A 83 5.34 2.52 -5.67
CA GLY A 83 4.87 3.56 -4.73
C GLY A 83 5.96 4.32 -3.95
N ARG A 84 7.23 3.93 -3.99
CA ARG A 84 8.31 4.58 -3.19
C ARG A 84 8.39 6.09 -3.37
N CYS A 85 8.13 6.58 -4.57
CA CYS A 85 8.15 8.01 -4.87
C CYS A 85 6.98 8.78 -4.24
N ILE A 86 5.88 8.10 -3.90
CA ILE A 86 4.74 8.68 -3.18
C ILE A 86 5.20 9.02 -1.76
N GLY A 87 5.65 8.03 -0.99
CA GLY A 87 6.12 8.23 0.38
C GLY A 87 7.35 9.14 0.49
N ALA A 88 8.19 9.21 -0.57
CA ALA A 88 9.36 10.09 -0.58
C ALA A 88 9.04 11.56 -0.92
N CYS A 89 7.80 11.90 -1.30
CA CYS A 89 7.46 13.24 -1.74
C CYS A 89 7.06 14.15 -0.57
N PRO A 90 7.87 15.16 -0.19
CA PRO A 90 7.56 16.03 0.96
C PRO A 90 6.43 17.05 0.68
N GLU A 91 5.90 17.07 -0.53
CA GLU A 91 4.87 18.04 -0.96
C GLU A 91 3.59 17.36 -1.44
N ASP A 92 3.44 16.04 -1.23
CA ASP A 92 2.33 15.25 -1.77
C ASP A 92 2.05 15.47 -3.26
N ALA A 93 3.11 15.85 -3.98
CA ALA A 93 3.03 16.09 -5.41
C ALA A 93 3.01 14.81 -6.24
N VAL A 94 3.29 13.66 -5.63
CA VAL A 94 3.24 12.35 -6.27
C VAL A 94 2.16 11.54 -5.57
N LYS A 95 1.15 11.11 -6.34
CA LYS A 95 0.01 10.35 -5.80
C LYS A 95 -0.24 9.10 -6.64
N ALA A 96 -0.99 8.14 -6.09
CA ALA A 96 -1.48 7.00 -6.85
C ALA A 96 -2.22 7.45 -8.12
N GLY A 97 -2.15 6.64 -9.16
CA GLY A 97 -2.68 7.02 -10.48
C GLY A 97 -4.21 7.05 -10.55
N THR A 98 -4.87 6.28 -9.68
CA THR A 98 -6.34 6.22 -9.59
C THR A 98 -6.75 5.95 -8.14
N ASP A 99 -7.93 6.41 -7.75
CA ASP A 99 -8.52 6.11 -6.43
C ASP A 99 -8.87 4.61 -6.30
N GLU A 100 -9.05 3.90 -7.41
CA GLU A 100 -9.37 2.46 -7.49
C GLU A 100 -8.10 1.56 -7.43
N ALA A 101 -6.91 2.14 -7.30
CA ALA A 101 -5.65 1.38 -7.36
C ALA A 101 -5.59 0.26 -6.32
N ASN A 102 -6.14 0.46 -5.12
CA ASN A 102 -6.18 -0.54 -4.06
C ASN A 102 -7.13 -1.69 -4.39
N ASP A 103 -8.29 -1.40 -4.94
CA ASP A 103 -9.26 -2.43 -5.33
C ASP A 103 -8.71 -3.31 -6.45
N ILE A 104 -8.11 -2.69 -7.46
CA ILE A 104 -7.45 -3.42 -8.54
C ILE A 104 -6.30 -4.29 -8.02
N LEU A 105 -5.51 -3.79 -7.06
CA LEU A 105 -4.46 -4.57 -6.41
C LEU A 105 -5.06 -5.78 -5.67
N ASN A 106 -6.16 -5.60 -4.96
CA ASN A 106 -6.84 -6.68 -4.24
C ASN A 106 -7.37 -7.75 -5.20
N TYR A 107 -7.99 -7.35 -6.33
CA TYR A 107 -8.42 -8.30 -7.36
C TYR A 107 -7.24 -9.09 -7.95
N LYS A 108 -6.14 -8.43 -8.25
CA LYS A 108 -4.94 -9.10 -8.75
C LYS A 108 -4.34 -10.06 -7.71
N ILE A 109 -4.31 -9.70 -6.43
CA ILE A 109 -3.87 -10.60 -5.36
C ILE A 109 -4.76 -11.85 -5.33
N ALA A 110 -6.08 -11.70 -5.47
CA ALA A 110 -7.01 -12.82 -5.51
C ALA A 110 -6.78 -13.73 -6.73
N GLU A 111 -6.57 -13.16 -7.92
CA GLU A 111 -6.24 -13.90 -9.15
C GLU A 111 -4.93 -14.70 -9.00
N TYR A 112 -3.89 -14.07 -8.45
CA TYR A 112 -2.62 -14.75 -8.20
C TYR A 112 -2.75 -15.84 -7.13
N THR A 113 -3.54 -15.60 -6.09
CA THR A 113 -3.88 -16.63 -5.09
C THR A 113 -4.54 -17.82 -5.74
N TYR A 114 -5.57 -17.59 -6.56
CA TYR A 114 -6.25 -18.64 -7.31
C TYR A 114 -5.29 -19.42 -8.22
N ALA A 115 -4.40 -18.73 -8.93
CA ALA A 115 -3.39 -19.39 -9.77
C ALA A 115 -2.43 -20.31 -8.98
N VAL A 116 -2.15 -19.98 -7.71
CA VAL A 116 -1.30 -20.81 -6.85
C VAL A 116 -2.02 -22.07 -6.40
N ILE A 117 -3.30 -21.97 -6.00
CA ILE A 117 -4.03 -23.09 -5.34
C ILE A 117 -4.89 -23.91 -6.30
N HIS A 118 -5.28 -23.35 -7.47
CA HIS A 118 -6.20 -24.01 -8.39
C HIS A 118 -5.71 -25.40 -8.82
N GLY A 119 -6.56 -26.40 -8.61
CA GLY A 119 -6.29 -27.79 -8.98
C GLY A 119 -5.20 -28.48 -8.14
N ARG A 120 -4.79 -27.89 -7.02
CA ARG A 120 -3.78 -28.43 -6.12
C ARG A 120 -4.34 -28.64 -4.72
N PRO A 121 -3.96 -29.74 -4.02
CA PRO A 121 -4.20 -29.84 -2.58
C PRO A 121 -3.55 -28.67 -1.86
N ASN A 122 -4.28 -28.03 -0.97
CA ASN A 122 -3.74 -26.93 -0.19
C ASN A 122 -4.31 -26.94 1.22
N PHE A 123 -3.54 -26.42 2.16
CA PHE A 123 -3.90 -26.29 3.58
C PHE A 123 -3.18 -25.05 4.11
N HIS A 124 -3.88 -24.24 4.87
CA HIS A 124 -3.40 -22.94 5.32
C HIS A 124 -3.45 -22.84 6.83
N ILE A 125 -2.44 -22.18 7.39
CA ILE A 125 -2.36 -21.84 8.81
C ILE A 125 -2.08 -20.35 8.90
N SER A 126 -2.85 -19.62 9.70
CA SER A 126 -2.64 -18.22 10.01
C SER A 126 -2.38 -18.02 11.50
N LEU A 127 -1.30 -17.35 11.84
CA LEU A 127 -1.03 -16.87 13.18
C LEU A 127 -1.55 -15.44 13.30
N VAL A 128 -2.54 -15.22 14.16
CA VAL A 128 -3.10 -13.89 14.42
C VAL A 128 -2.44 -13.36 15.68
N ILE A 129 -1.24 -12.85 15.48
CA ILE A 129 -0.33 -12.30 16.49
C ILE A 129 0.33 -11.05 15.93
N ASP A 130 0.74 -10.14 16.79
CA ASP A 130 1.42 -8.89 16.41
C ASP A 130 0.68 -8.14 15.27
N VAL A 131 -0.63 -7.98 15.40
CA VAL A 131 -1.47 -7.34 14.38
C VAL A 131 -1.12 -5.86 14.29
N SER A 132 -0.22 -5.53 13.38
CA SER A 132 0.30 -4.18 13.19
C SER A 132 -0.66 -3.30 12.39
N PRO A 133 -0.66 -1.96 12.60
CA PRO A 133 -1.56 -1.04 11.89
C PRO A 133 -1.27 -0.97 10.40
N TYR A 134 0.00 -1.11 10.00
CA TYR A 134 0.40 -0.97 8.61
C TYR A 134 0.85 -2.30 8.01
N CYS A 135 0.82 -2.35 6.67
CA CYS A 135 1.35 -3.49 5.96
C CYS A 135 2.87 -3.64 6.23
N ASP A 136 3.33 -4.87 6.44
CA ASP A 136 4.73 -5.22 6.63
C ASP A 136 5.67 -4.79 5.49
N CYS A 137 5.11 -4.36 4.35
CA CYS A 137 5.88 -3.77 3.25
C CYS A 137 6.28 -2.30 3.50
N HIS A 138 5.76 -1.65 4.53
CA HIS A 138 6.13 -0.32 4.97
C HIS A 138 7.32 -0.39 5.95
N ALA A 139 8.18 0.62 5.90
CA ALA A 139 9.33 0.71 6.81
C ALA A 139 8.93 1.21 8.19
N GLU A 140 7.90 2.04 8.24
CA GLU A 140 7.27 2.51 9.47
C GLU A 140 6.22 1.51 9.95
N ASN A 141 6.19 1.29 11.23
CA ASN A 141 5.15 0.51 11.89
C ASN A 141 4.98 1.02 13.33
N ASP A 142 4.00 0.49 14.03
CA ASP A 142 3.68 0.86 15.41
C ASP A 142 3.33 -0.38 16.21
N ILE A 143 3.02 -0.20 17.49
CA ILE A 143 2.59 -1.28 18.37
C ILE A 143 1.35 -1.99 17.79
N PRO A 144 1.13 -3.28 18.13
CA PRO A 144 -0.07 -3.99 17.72
C PRO A 144 -1.36 -3.25 18.09
N ILE A 145 -2.36 -3.34 17.23
CA ILE A 145 -3.66 -2.67 17.45
C ILE A 145 -4.59 -3.47 18.36
N VAL A 146 -4.40 -4.80 18.44
CA VAL A 146 -5.15 -5.73 19.28
C VAL A 146 -4.21 -6.75 19.93
N PRO A 147 -4.60 -7.38 21.05
CA PRO A 147 -3.85 -8.50 21.64
C PRO A 147 -3.71 -9.68 20.71
N ASP A 148 -2.69 -10.50 20.94
CA ASP A 148 -2.52 -11.78 20.28
C ASP A 148 -3.75 -12.69 20.47
N ILE A 149 -4.18 -13.33 19.40
CA ILE A 149 -5.39 -14.15 19.40
C ILE A 149 -5.06 -15.63 19.36
N GLY A 150 -4.18 -16.03 18.44
CA GLY A 150 -3.76 -17.41 18.31
C GLY A 150 -3.66 -17.90 16.88
N MET A 151 -3.88 -19.20 16.68
CA MET A 151 -3.69 -19.89 15.41
C MET A 151 -5.02 -20.40 14.85
N PHE A 152 -5.22 -20.16 13.57
CA PHE A 152 -6.34 -20.66 12.78
C PHE A 152 -5.82 -21.53 11.63
N ALA A 153 -6.62 -22.52 11.21
CA ALA A 153 -6.25 -23.40 10.11
C ALA A 153 -7.47 -23.80 9.27
N SER A 154 -7.30 -23.88 7.96
CA SER A 154 -8.36 -24.29 7.04
C SER A 154 -7.79 -24.78 5.71
N PHE A 155 -8.56 -25.60 4.99
CA PHE A 155 -8.34 -25.91 3.58
C PHE A 155 -8.86 -24.81 2.65
N ASP A 156 -9.70 -23.90 3.16
CA ASP A 156 -10.26 -22.77 2.42
C ASP A 156 -9.60 -21.47 2.91
N PRO A 157 -8.78 -20.81 2.08
CA PRO A 157 -8.10 -19.57 2.47
C PRO A 157 -9.07 -18.39 2.65
N VAL A 158 -10.23 -18.38 1.96
CA VAL A 158 -11.24 -17.32 2.12
C VAL A 158 -11.87 -17.42 3.50
N ALA A 159 -12.35 -18.61 3.85
CA ALA A 159 -12.93 -18.87 5.17
C ALA A 159 -11.92 -18.63 6.30
N LEU A 160 -10.64 -18.95 6.06
CA LEU A 160 -9.57 -18.71 7.02
C LEU A 160 -9.36 -17.22 7.28
N ASP A 161 -9.20 -16.42 6.22
CA ASP A 161 -8.95 -14.99 6.35
C ASP A 161 -10.16 -14.27 6.94
N GLN A 162 -11.39 -14.66 6.57
CA GLN A 162 -12.60 -14.12 7.18
C GLN A 162 -12.66 -14.42 8.68
N ALA A 163 -12.39 -15.67 9.09
CA ALA A 163 -12.39 -16.04 10.51
C ALA A 163 -11.32 -15.28 11.32
N CYS A 164 -10.13 -15.05 10.72
CA CYS A 164 -9.08 -14.24 11.33
C CYS A 164 -9.51 -12.77 11.47
N ALA A 165 -10.09 -12.18 10.43
CA ALA A 165 -10.57 -10.80 10.46
C ALA A 165 -11.68 -10.62 11.51
N ASP A 166 -12.66 -11.53 11.54
CA ASP A 166 -13.71 -11.53 12.55
C ASP A 166 -13.16 -11.67 13.99
N ALA A 167 -12.09 -12.45 14.15
CA ALA A 167 -11.45 -12.63 15.45
C ALA A 167 -10.73 -11.36 15.89
N VAL A 168 -10.06 -10.65 14.97
CA VAL A 168 -9.42 -9.35 15.23
C VAL A 168 -10.47 -8.31 15.62
N ASN A 169 -11.57 -8.20 14.87
CA ASN A 169 -12.63 -7.22 15.10
C ASN A 169 -13.37 -7.42 16.43
N ARG A 170 -13.26 -8.62 17.02
CA ARG A 170 -13.83 -8.89 18.37
C ARG A 170 -12.89 -8.57 19.53
N GLN A 171 -11.63 -8.23 19.25
CA GLN A 171 -10.68 -7.92 20.31
C GLN A 171 -10.80 -6.47 20.80
N PRO A 172 -10.47 -6.22 22.07
CA PRO A 172 -10.30 -4.84 22.54
C PRO A 172 -9.08 -4.20 21.86
N VAL A 173 -9.21 -2.91 21.59
CA VAL A 173 -8.12 -2.10 21.03
C VAL A 173 -7.05 -1.89 22.09
N ILE A 174 -5.77 -2.01 21.74
CA ILE A 174 -4.66 -1.71 22.63
C ILE A 174 -4.53 -0.19 22.79
N GLU A 175 -4.54 0.29 24.03
CA GLU A 175 -4.37 1.70 24.35
C GLU A 175 -2.99 2.18 23.89
N GLY A 176 -2.95 3.37 23.30
CA GLY A 176 -1.75 3.98 22.73
C GLY A 176 -1.39 3.47 21.33
N SER A 177 -2.18 2.55 20.75
CA SER A 177 -2.03 2.16 19.34
C SER A 177 -2.66 3.20 18.40
N VAL A 178 -2.25 3.18 17.13
CA VAL A 178 -2.84 4.04 16.08
C VAL A 178 -4.36 3.93 16.05
N LEU A 179 -4.90 2.73 16.24
CA LEU A 179 -6.35 2.51 16.25
C LEU A 179 -7.02 3.19 17.45
N SER A 180 -6.38 3.20 18.63
CA SER A 180 -6.94 3.81 19.84
C SER A 180 -7.01 5.34 19.77
N GLU A 181 -6.27 5.97 18.86
CA GLU A 181 -6.28 7.42 18.64
C GLU A 181 -7.42 7.87 17.71
N LYS A 182 -8.13 6.91 17.08
CA LYS A 182 -9.26 7.21 16.19
C LYS A 182 -10.56 7.41 16.99
N GLU A 183 -11.34 8.44 16.66
CA GLU A 183 -12.56 8.80 17.36
C GLU A 183 -13.71 7.79 17.19
N HIS A 184 -13.65 6.92 16.18
CA HIS A 184 -14.73 5.98 15.81
C HIS A 184 -14.20 4.61 15.40
N CYS A 185 -13.67 3.85 16.34
CA CYS A 185 -13.15 2.49 16.10
C CYS A 185 -14.19 1.42 16.49
N HIS A 186 -15.38 1.40 15.88
CA HIS A 186 -16.47 0.61 16.42
C HIS A 186 -16.93 -0.58 15.59
N HIS A 187 -16.53 -0.71 14.32
CA HIS A 187 -17.13 -1.69 13.43
C HIS A 187 -16.13 -2.57 12.68
N ASP A 188 -15.01 -2.02 12.23
CA ASP A 188 -13.99 -2.76 11.49
C ASP A 188 -12.61 -2.17 11.77
N HIS A 189 -11.82 -2.86 12.59
CA HIS A 189 -10.47 -2.42 12.96
C HIS A 189 -9.55 -2.20 11.77
N PHE A 190 -9.77 -2.91 10.66
CA PHE A 190 -8.96 -2.74 9.45
C PHE A 190 -9.31 -1.46 8.71
N THR A 191 -10.60 -1.16 8.56
CA THR A 191 -11.07 0.07 7.93
C THR A 191 -10.76 1.29 8.80
N ASP A 192 -10.93 1.15 10.11
CA ASP A 192 -10.74 2.27 11.06
C ASP A 192 -9.24 2.60 11.26
N THR A 193 -8.32 1.69 10.96
CA THR A 193 -6.88 1.93 11.05
C THR A 193 -6.36 2.81 9.90
N HIS A 194 -7.01 2.80 8.75
CA HIS A 194 -6.63 3.52 7.52
C HIS A 194 -7.62 4.63 7.22
#